data_81ac60b7af3429ad5111bdefbd81b510
#
_entry.id   81ac60b7af3429ad5111bdefbd81b510
#
_cell.length_a   1.000
_cell.length_b   1.000
_cell.length_c   1.000
_cell.angle_alpha   90.00
_cell.angle_beta   90.00
_cell.angle_gamma   90.00
#
_symmetry.space_group_name_H-M   'P 1'
#
loop_
_entity.id
_entity.type
_entity.pdbx_description
1 polymer ?
#
loop_
_entity_poly.entity_id
_entity_poly.type
_entity_poly.pdbx_seq_one_letter_code
_entity_poly.pdbx_strand_id
1 'polypeptide(L)'
;MIEFRQVSKTFPQGRTTVTALDRIDLSIAENEMVGIVGESGSGKSTLLRLINHLEAPTSGTVLVAGEDLDALPARAQRTRRRDIGMVFQQFNLLANSTALANVALPLRLQGRRGRERALQMLEFVRMADHRDKHPAQLSGGEKQRVALARALATQPRILLCDEPTSALDSGHSEEVMEVLREVRREFRTTIVLVSHELEAVKSSCDRAVVLEHGRIAARTAVTPPPPRERTGSYARRAAEYLA
;
A
#
# COMPACT_ATOMS: atom_id res chain seq x y z
N MET A 1 3.49 8.98 13.04
CA MET A 1 4.29 7.95 12.31
C MET A 1 4.94 8.53 11.04
N ILE A 2 4.19 9.24 10.19
CA ILE A 2 4.71 9.89 8.98
C ILE A 2 4.36 11.36 9.04
N GLU A 3 5.31 12.25 8.67
CA GLU A 3 5.07 13.70 8.67
C GLU A 3 5.73 14.34 7.44
N PHE A 4 4.95 15.11 6.70
CA PHE A 4 5.39 15.98 5.60
C PHE A 4 5.35 17.42 6.11
N ARG A 5 6.47 18.15 5.98
CA ARG A 5 6.60 19.54 6.36
C ARG A 5 6.97 20.37 5.15
N GLN A 6 6.01 21.12 4.59
CA GLN A 6 6.16 22.00 3.42
C GLN A 6 6.86 21.31 2.24
N VAL A 7 6.49 20.03 1.98
CA VAL A 7 7.17 19.18 1.00
C VAL A 7 6.73 19.52 -0.40
N SER A 8 7.72 19.80 -1.27
CA SER A 8 7.51 19.91 -2.72
C SER A 8 8.38 18.92 -3.47
N LYS A 9 7.85 18.40 -4.58
CA LYS A 9 8.59 17.55 -5.51
C LYS A 9 8.38 18.00 -6.94
N THR A 10 9.49 18.27 -7.63
CA THR A 10 9.51 18.61 -9.05
C THR A 10 10.32 17.59 -9.82
N PHE A 11 9.95 17.36 -11.07
CA PHE A 11 10.68 16.50 -12.01
C PHE A 11 11.07 17.30 -13.25
N PRO A 12 12.29 17.15 -13.78
CA PRO A 12 12.68 17.75 -15.05
C PRO A 12 11.92 17.06 -16.19
N GLN A 13 11.37 17.87 -17.10
CA GLN A 13 10.71 17.39 -18.33
C GLN A 13 11.23 18.19 -19.53
N GLY A 14 12.31 17.69 -20.12
CA GLY A 14 13.01 18.41 -21.19
C GLY A 14 13.57 19.76 -20.69
N ARG A 15 13.03 20.88 -21.23
CA ARG A 15 13.42 22.25 -20.81
C ARG A 15 12.53 22.86 -19.73
N THR A 16 11.49 22.13 -19.33
CA THR A 16 10.53 22.58 -18.31
C THR A 16 10.62 21.70 -17.05
N THR A 17 9.94 22.11 -16.00
CA THR A 17 9.83 21.36 -14.75
C THR A 17 8.37 21.11 -14.47
N VAL A 18 8.02 19.88 -14.12
CA VAL A 18 6.67 19.51 -13.67
C VAL A 18 6.67 19.42 -12.15
N THR A 19 5.78 20.18 -11.51
CA THR A 19 5.57 20.09 -10.07
C THR A 19 4.57 18.97 -9.79
N ALA A 20 5.06 17.86 -9.23
CA ALA A 20 4.23 16.72 -8.85
C ALA A 20 3.58 16.90 -7.47
N LEU A 21 4.26 17.58 -6.55
CA LEU A 21 3.75 17.96 -5.22
C LEU A 21 4.20 19.38 -4.89
N ASP A 22 3.30 20.17 -4.32
CA ASP A 22 3.54 21.57 -3.97
C ASP A 22 3.14 21.85 -2.51
N ARG A 23 4.14 22.07 -1.65
CA ARG A 23 4.02 22.43 -0.24
C ARG A 23 3.04 21.58 0.55
N ILE A 24 3.24 20.26 0.49
CA ILE A 24 2.43 19.30 1.23
C ILE A 24 2.77 19.37 2.72
N ASP A 25 1.75 19.61 3.53
CA ASP A 25 1.75 19.41 4.98
C ASP A 25 0.78 18.29 5.32
N LEU A 26 1.29 17.18 5.84
CA LEU A 26 0.48 16.00 6.16
C LEU A 26 1.12 15.25 7.33
N SER A 27 0.34 14.89 8.32
CA SER A 27 0.75 13.96 9.36
C SER A 27 -0.15 12.72 9.36
N ILE A 28 0.47 11.55 9.55
CA ILE A 28 -0.22 10.26 9.65
C ILE A 28 0.22 9.61 10.97
N ALA A 29 -0.75 9.27 11.81
CA ALA A 29 -0.51 8.69 13.12
C ALA A 29 -0.07 7.21 13.04
N GLU A 30 0.40 6.66 14.15
CA GLU A 30 0.64 5.21 14.26
C GLU A 30 -0.69 4.45 14.23
N ASN A 31 -0.69 3.28 13.58
CA ASN A 31 -1.87 2.43 13.44
C ASN A 31 -3.08 3.13 12.78
N GLU A 32 -2.84 4.19 12.03
CA GLU A 32 -3.85 4.86 11.21
C GLU A 32 -3.90 4.25 9.80
N MET A 33 -5.10 4.12 9.22
CA MET A 33 -5.29 3.77 7.83
C MET A 33 -5.82 5.00 7.09
N VAL A 34 -4.96 5.61 6.27
CA VAL A 34 -5.26 6.84 5.53
C VAL A 34 -5.42 6.54 4.05
N GLY A 35 -6.53 6.98 3.47
CA GLY A 35 -6.76 6.98 2.03
C GLY A 35 -6.24 8.25 1.38
N ILE A 36 -5.41 8.12 0.35
CA ILE A 36 -4.99 9.23 -0.52
C ILE A 36 -5.75 9.09 -1.83
N VAL A 37 -6.64 10.02 -2.11
CA VAL A 37 -7.50 10.00 -3.31
C VAL A 37 -7.20 11.19 -4.21
N GLY A 38 -7.55 11.08 -5.48
CA GLY A 38 -7.37 12.14 -6.48
C GLY A 38 -7.30 11.56 -7.88
N GLU A 39 -7.42 12.42 -8.89
CA GLU A 39 -7.34 12.03 -10.29
C GLU A 39 -5.95 11.50 -10.68
N SER A 40 -5.86 10.88 -11.87
CA SER A 40 -4.58 10.49 -12.44
C SER A 40 -3.66 11.71 -12.59
N GLY A 41 -2.39 11.58 -12.21
CA GLY A 41 -1.44 12.68 -12.25
C GLY A 41 -1.52 13.67 -11.08
N SER A 42 -2.39 13.49 -10.10
CA SER A 42 -2.49 14.42 -8.94
C SER A 42 -1.32 14.35 -7.95
N GLY A 43 -0.38 13.39 -8.11
CA GLY A 43 0.82 13.27 -7.26
C GLY A 43 0.77 12.13 -6.24
N LYS A 44 -0.28 11.28 -6.20
CA LYS A 44 -0.47 10.21 -5.21
C LYS A 44 0.72 9.23 -5.11
N SER A 45 1.13 8.63 -6.23
CA SER A 45 2.26 7.70 -6.24
C SER A 45 3.59 8.40 -5.93
N THR A 46 3.73 9.70 -6.26
CA THR A 46 4.89 10.49 -5.85
C THR A 46 4.94 10.64 -4.34
N LEU A 47 3.80 10.90 -3.70
CA LEU A 47 3.71 10.99 -2.24
C LEU A 47 4.13 9.68 -1.57
N LEU A 48 3.69 8.51 -2.07
CA LEU A 48 4.15 7.22 -1.56
C LEU A 48 5.65 7.00 -1.74
N ARG A 49 6.21 7.41 -2.89
CA ARG A 49 7.65 7.27 -3.18
C ARG A 49 8.52 8.16 -2.30
N LEU A 50 8.01 9.26 -1.79
CA LEU A 50 8.70 10.07 -0.79
C LEU A 50 8.71 9.39 0.59
N ILE A 51 7.62 8.71 0.99
CA ILE A 51 7.55 8.00 2.28
C ILE A 51 8.59 6.86 2.35
N ASN A 52 8.71 6.06 1.28
CA ASN A 52 9.67 4.95 1.26
C ASN A 52 11.07 5.36 0.76
N HIS A 53 11.28 6.67 0.57
CA HIS A 53 12.54 7.24 0.08
C HIS A 53 13.04 6.59 -1.23
N LEU A 54 12.12 6.25 -2.15
CA LEU A 54 12.44 5.95 -3.55
C LEU A 54 12.66 7.24 -4.34
N GLU A 55 12.10 8.34 -3.86
CA GLU A 55 12.32 9.71 -4.32
C GLU A 55 12.68 10.57 -3.11
N ALA A 56 13.57 11.54 -3.31
CA ALA A 56 13.83 12.59 -2.33
C ALA A 56 12.96 13.83 -2.63
N PRO A 57 12.54 14.61 -1.62
CA PRO A 57 11.84 15.87 -1.85
C PRO A 57 12.76 16.88 -2.55
N THR A 58 12.19 17.80 -3.35
CA THR A 58 12.95 18.94 -3.90
C THR A 58 13.11 20.05 -2.85
N SER A 59 12.12 20.18 -1.96
CA SER A 59 12.17 21.05 -0.78
C SER A 59 11.23 20.55 0.30
N GLY A 60 11.42 21.02 1.52
CA GLY A 60 10.69 20.53 2.70
C GLY A 60 11.30 19.27 3.25
N THR A 61 10.64 18.63 4.23
CA THR A 61 11.17 17.46 4.94
C THR A 61 10.10 16.39 5.10
N VAL A 62 10.46 15.12 4.87
CA VAL A 62 9.63 13.96 5.15
C VAL A 62 10.23 13.19 6.32
N LEU A 63 9.50 13.14 7.44
CA LEU A 63 9.88 12.35 8.60
C LEU A 63 9.10 11.03 8.60
N VAL A 64 9.83 9.94 8.80
CA VAL A 64 9.24 8.59 8.96
C VAL A 64 9.73 8.02 10.30
N ALA A 65 8.78 7.69 11.17
CA ALA A 65 9.05 7.30 12.55
C ALA A 65 9.93 8.33 13.30
N GLY A 66 9.73 9.62 13.00
CA GLY A 66 10.47 10.74 13.60
C GLY A 66 11.84 11.01 12.99
N GLU A 67 12.28 10.24 11.99
CA GLU A 67 13.59 10.40 11.34
C GLU A 67 13.45 10.96 9.91
N ASP A 68 14.28 11.92 9.55
CA ASP A 68 14.46 12.40 8.18
C ASP A 68 15.34 11.41 7.41
N LEU A 69 14.74 10.64 6.52
CA LEU A 69 15.46 9.64 5.74
C LEU A 69 16.47 10.26 4.77
N ASP A 70 16.23 11.48 4.29
CA ASP A 70 17.12 12.16 3.36
C ASP A 70 18.44 12.59 4.05
N ALA A 71 18.37 12.91 5.34
CA ALA A 71 19.53 13.24 6.16
C ALA A 71 20.39 12.03 6.56
N LEU A 72 19.90 10.80 6.35
CA LEU A 72 20.62 9.59 6.76
C LEU A 72 21.63 9.12 5.71
N PRO A 73 22.76 8.51 6.13
CA PRO A 73 23.66 7.81 5.21
C PRO A 73 22.94 6.69 4.44
N ALA A 74 23.32 6.41 3.19
CA ALA A 74 22.67 5.44 2.32
C ALA A 74 22.49 4.03 2.93
N ARG A 75 23.39 3.60 3.81
CA ARG A 75 23.27 2.32 4.55
C ARG A 75 22.12 2.37 5.55
N ALA A 76 21.99 3.46 6.29
CA ALA A 76 20.90 3.67 7.25
C ALA A 76 19.55 3.80 6.54
N GLN A 77 19.46 4.57 5.44
CA GLN A 77 18.27 4.66 4.60
C GLN A 77 17.78 3.27 4.15
N ARG A 78 18.70 2.40 3.67
CA ARG A 78 18.36 1.01 3.28
C ARG A 78 17.83 0.18 4.44
N THR A 79 18.33 0.41 5.65
CA THR A 79 17.85 -0.28 6.84
C THR A 79 16.44 0.19 7.19
N ARG A 80 16.19 1.50 7.19
CA ARG A 80 14.86 2.07 7.49
C ARG A 80 13.80 1.68 6.46
N ARG A 81 14.16 1.59 5.19
CA ARG A 81 13.23 1.09 4.15
C ARG A 81 12.72 -0.32 4.38
N ARG A 82 13.41 -1.14 5.19
CA ARG A 82 12.95 -2.49 5.55
C ARG A 82 11.72 -2.48 6.47
N ASP A 83 11.51 -1.37 7.19
CA ASP A 83 10.37 -1.17 8.07
C ASP A 83 9.13 -0.66 7.31
N ILE A 84 9.28 -0.47 5.99
CA ILE A 84 8.23 0.00 5.09
C ILE A 84 7.94 -1.07 4.05
N GLY A 85 6.77 -1.70 4.12
CA GLY A 85 6.26 -2.58 3.08
C GLY A 85 5.62 -1.78 1.96
N MET A 86 5.69 -2.29 0.73
CA MET A 86 5.01 -1.67 -0.41
C MET A 86 4.31 -2.71 -1.28
N VAL A 87 3.07 -2.42 -1.61
CA VAL A 87 2.23 -3.15 -2.55
C VAL A 87 1.99 -2.26 -3.76
N PHE A 88 2.33 -2.76 -4.93
CA PHE A 88 2.26 -2.03 -6.19
C PHE A 88 1.02 -2.42 -7.00
N GLN A 89 0.54 -1.52 -7.83
CA GLN A 89 -0.57 -1.76 -8.75
C GLN A 89 -0.35 -2.97 -9.68
N GLN A 90 0.87 -3.18 -10.17
CA GLN A 90 1.24 -4.27 -11.09
C GLN A 90 1.81 -5.51 -10.37
N PHE A 91 1.46 -5.77 -9.11
CA PHE A 91 1.89 -6.91 -8.28
C PHE A 91 3.43 -7.03 -8.13
N ASN A 92 4.21 -6.81 -9.17
CA ASN A 92 5.67 -6.91 -9.24
C ASN A 92 6.22 -8.25 -8.70
N LEU A 93 5.53 -9.36 -8.97
CA LEU A 93 5.98 -10.71 -8.64
C LEU A 93 7.03 -11.18 -9.64
N LEU A 94 8.04 -11.90 -9.13
CA LEU A 94 9.02 -12.58 -9.99
C LEU A 94 8.34 -13.73 -10.72
N ALA A 95 8.21 -13.64 -12.04
CA ALA A 95 7.47 -14.58 -12.87
C ALA A 95 8.05 -16.00 -12.85
N ASN A 96 9.37 -16.13 -12.69
CA ASN A 96 10.10 -17.40 -12.63
C ASN A 96 10.24 -17.98 -11.21
N SER A 97 9.50 -17.46 -10.25
CA SER A 97 9.53 -17.88 -8.83
C SER A 97 8.13 -18.25 -8.37
N THR A 98 8.03 -19.25 -7.49
CA THR A 98 6.75 -19.63 -6.87
C THR A 98 6.21 -18.51 -5.95
N ALA A 99 4.95 -18.62 -5.54
CA ALA A 99 4.35 -17.72 -4.55
C ALA A 99 5.18 -17.71 -3.25
N LEU A 100 5.56 -18.89 -2.75
CA LEU A 100 6.41 -19.01 -1.56
C LEU A 100 7.77 -18.31 -1.74
N ALA A 101 8.41 -18.52 -2.89
CA ALA A 101 9.71 -17.91 -3.18
C ALA A 101 9.62 -16.38 -3.30
N ASN A 102 8.53 -15.86 -3.87
CA ASN A 102 8.23 -14.43 -3.93
C ASN A 102 8.06 -13.83 -2.53
N VAL A 103 7.29 -14.49 -1.66
CA VAL A 103 7.05 -14.00 -0.28
C VAL A 103 8.31 -14.09 0.58
N ALA A 104 9.14 -15.12 0.39
CA ALA A 104 10.41 -15.29 1.12
C ALA A 104 11.53 -14.31 0.65
N LEU A 105 11.39 -13.71 -0.54
CA LEU A 105 12.43 -12.89 -1.15
C LEU A 105 12.95 -11.75 -0.26
N PRO A 106 12.11 -10.89 0.35
CA PRO A 106 12.58 -9.79 1.18
C PRO A 106 13.41 -10.27 2.38
N LEU A 107 13.05 -11.41 2.97
CA LEU A 107 13.78 -12.00 4.09
C LEU A 107 15.13 -12.55 3.65
N ARG A 108 15.19 -13.22 2.49
CA ARG A 108 16.44 -13.71 1.89
C ARG A 108 17.42 -12.58 1.59
N LEU A 109 16.92 -11.45 1.06
CA LEU A 109 17.74 -10.26 0.81
C LEU A 109 18.30 -9.63 2.11
N GLN A 110 17.70 -9.94 3.26
CA GLN A 110 18.20 -9.57 4.58
C GLN A 110 19.12 -10.63 5.21
N GLY A 111 19.47 -11.70 4.47
CA GLY A 111 20.27 -12.80 5.00
C GLY A 111 19.53 -13.73 5.98
N ARG A 112 18.20 -13.65 6.06
CA ARG A 112 17.38 -14.42 6.99
C ARG A 112 16.83 -15.69 6.33
N ARG A 113 16.70 -16.77 7.11
CA ARG A 113 15.91 -17.95 6.69
C ARG A 113 14.43 -17.59 6.81
N GLY A 114 13.75 -17.39 5.66
CA GLY A 114 12.41 -16.81 5.62
C GLY A 114 11.29 -17.76 5.27
N ARG A 115 11.56 -19.09 5.09
CA ARG A 115 10.55 -20.04 4.60
C ARG A 115 9.34 -20.16 5.51
N GLU A 116 9.55 -20.34 6.81
CA GLU A 116 8.47 -20.47 7.78
C GLU A 116 7.61 -19.20 7.85
N ARG A 117 8.26 -18.04 7.94
CA ARG A 117 7.54 -16.75 7.94
C ARG A 117 6.77 -16.51 6.65
N ALA A 118 7.33 -16.91 5.51
CA ALA A 118 6.66 -16.80 4.23
C ALA A 118 5.41 -17.71 4.16
N LEU A 119 5.47 -18.92 4.73
CA LEU A 119 4.30 -19.81 4.84
C LEU A 119 3.22 -19.19 5.72
N GLN A 120 3.59 -18.67 6.90
CA GLN A 120 2.64 -17.95 7.78
C GLN A 120 1.94 -16.78 7.07
N MET A 121 2.69 -16.01 6.27
CA MET A 121 2.09 -14.88 5.54
C MET A 121 1.20 -15.34 4.38
N LEU A 122 1.54 -16.44 3.71
CA LEU A 122 0.65 -17.04 2.70
C LEU A 122 -0.65 -17.56 3.34
N GLU A 123 -0.56 -18.19 4.50
CA GLU A 123 -1.74 -18.62 5.26
C GLU A 123 -2.60 -17.42 5.67
N PHE A 124 -2.01 -16.37 6.21
CA PHE A 124 -2.68 -15.14 6.61
C PHE A 124 -3.49 -14.51 5.46
N VAL A 125 -2.92 -14.49 4.24
CA VAL A 125 -3.62 -13.97 3.06
C VAL A 125 -4.45 -15.03 2.33
N ARG A 126 -4.69 -16.22 2.93
CA ARG A 126 -5.50 -17.33 2.38
C ARG A 126 -4.94 -17.87 1.05
N MET A 127 -3.61 -17.98 0.96
CA MET A 127 -2.88 -18.47 -0.23
C MET A 127 -1.99 -19.69 0.06
N ALA A 128 -2.18 -20.38 1.19
CA ALA A 128 -1.37 -21.53 1.60
C ALA A 128 -1.32 -22.64 0.54
N ASP A 129 -2.47 -22.99 -0.04
CA ASP A 129 -2.61 -24.04 -1.06
C ASP A 129 -2.00 -23.67 -2.43
N HIS A 130 -1.69 -22.38 -2.61
CA HIS A 130 -1.11 -21.83 -3.85
C HIS A 130 0.41 -21.57 -3.74
N ARG A 131 1.05 -21.97 -2.63
CA ARG A 131 2.45 -21.68 -2.32
C ARG A 131 3.45 -22.09 -3.40
N ASP A 132 3.17 -23.18 -4.12
CA ASP A 132 4.05 -23.76 -5.13
C ASP A 132 3.69 -23.29 -6.56
N LYS A 133 2.59 -22.53 -6.73
CA LYS A 133 2.19 -21.94 -8.02
C LYS A 133 3.10 -20.78 -8.41
N HIS A 134 3.33 -20.65 -9.71
CA HIS A 134 3.97 -19.48 -10.31
C HIS A 134 2.93 -18.37 -10.62
N PRO A 135 3.34 -17.09 -10.75
CA PRO A 135 2.42 -15.99 -11.02
C PRO A 135 1.53 -16.19 -12.24
N ALA A 136 2.00 -16.89 -13.29
CA ALA A 136 1.20 -17.19 -14.48
C ALA A 136 -0.01 -18.11 -14.20
N GLN A 137 0.01 -18.85 -13.09
CA GLN A 137 -1.03 -19.79 -12.66
C GLN A 137 -2.01 -19.17 -11.64
N LEU A 138 -1.85 -17.89 -11.35
CA LEU A 138 -2.64 -17.16 -10.37
C LEU A 138 -3.55 -16.12 -11.05
N SER A 139 -4.76 -15.97 -10.54
CA SER A 139 -5.67 -14.85 -10.90
C SER A 139 -5.08 -13.50 -10.45
N GLY A 140 -5.68 -12.39 -10.88
CA GLY A 140 -5.27 -11.05 -10.46
C GLY A 140 -5.35 -10.88 -8.94
N GLY A 141 -6.46 -11.26 -8.32
CA GLY A 141 -6.66 -11.18 -6.87
C GLY A 141 -5.70 -12.08 -6.09
N GLU A 142 -5.41 -13.30 -6.59
CA GLU A 142 -4.42 -14.19 -5.97
C GLU A 142 -3.00 -13.60 -6.05
N LYS A 143 -2.62 -13.01 -7.19
CA LYS A 143 -1.34 -12.30 -7.34
C LYS A 143 -1.22 -11.15 -6.34
N GLN A 144 -2.30 -10.40 -6.16
CA GLN A 144 -2.32 -9.27 -5.23
C GLN A 144 -2.17 -9.74 -3.78
N ARG A 145 -2.85 -10.81 -3.38
CA ARG A 145 -2.68 -11.40 -2.04
C ARG A 145 -1.25 -11.92 -1.83
N VAL A 146 -0.64 -12.54 -2.83
CA VAL A 146 0.79 -12.94 -2.74
C VAL A 146 1.72 -11.72 -2.64
N ALA A 147 1.45 -10.64 -3.37
CA ALA A 147 2.21 -9.39 -3.27
C ALA A 147 2.07 -8.76 -1.87
N LEU A 148 0.86 -8.81 -1.30
CA LEU A 148 0.59 -8.35 0.07
C LEU A 148 1.35 -9.22 1.10
N ALA A 149 1.28 -10.56 0.99
CA ALA A 149 2.04 -11.47 1.85
C ALA A 149 3.55 -11.18 1.79
N ARG A 150 4.08 -10.90 0.60
CA ARG A 150 5.49 -10.51 0.42
C ARG A 150 5.83 -9.21 1.15
N ALA A 151 4.97 -8.19 1.05
CA ALA A 151 5.17 -6.93 1.74
C ALA A 151 5.13 -7.08 3.26
N LEU A 152 4.32 -8.00 3.77
CA LEU A 152 4.15 -8.30 5.21
C LEU A 152 5.23 -9.23 5.79
N ALA A 153 5.99 -9.93 4.96
CA ALA A 153 6.98 -10.92 5.40
C ALA A 153 8.01 -10.32 6.37
N THR A 154 8.41 -9.07 6.16
CA THR A 154 9.38 -8.34 7.00
C THR A 154 8.78 -7.73 8.27
N GLN A 155 7.48 -7.86 8.51
CA GLN A 155 6.75 -7.20 9.61
C GLN A 155 6.90 -5.67 9.59
N PRO A 156 6.50 -5.02 8.51
CA PRO A 156 6.68 -3.58 8.38
C PRO A 156 5.79 -2.80 9.37
N ARG A 157 6.32 -1.69 9.90
CA ARG A 157 5.53 -0.74 10.69
C ARG A 157 4.60 0.12 9.83
N ILE A 158 4.96 0.28 8.56
CA ILE A 158 4.22 1.06 7.57
C ILE A 158 3.99 0.19 6.34
N LEU A 159 2.76 0.16 5.82
CA LEU A 159 2.41 -0.49 4.57
C LEU A 159 1.87 0.57 3.59
N LEU A 160 2.55 0.72 2.47
CA LEU A 160 2.15 1.59 1.38
C LEU A 160 1.46 0.76 0.31
N CYS A 161 0.25 1.13 -0.08
CA CYS A 161 -0.53 0.44 -1.09
C CYS A 161 -0.84 1.41 -2.24
N ASP A 162 -0.22 1.19 -3.39
CA ASP A 162 -0.43 1.98 -4.60
C ASP A 162 -1.46 1.29 -5.49
N GLU A 163 -2.71 1.73 -5.43
CA GLU A 163 -3.85 1.21 -6.17
C GLU A 163 -4.02 -0.33 -6.09
N PRO A 164 -4.11 -0.92 -4.89
CA PRO A 164 -4.05 -2.37 -4.72
C PRO A 164 -5.26 -3.12 -5.29
N THR A 165 -6.33 -2.43 -5.68
CA THR A 165 -7.57 -3.01 -6.20
C THR A 165 -7.84 -2.69 -7.67
N SER A 166 -7.11 -1.77 -8.29
CA SER A 166 -7.41 -1.23 -9.63
C SER A 166 -7.39 -2.24 -10.79
N ALA A 167 -6.71 -3.38 -10.61
CA ALA A 167 -6.64 -4.46 -11.60
C ALA A 167 -7.57 -5.65 -11.28
N LEU A 168 -8.50 -5.46 -10.32
CA LEU A 168 -9.36 -6.52 -9.79
C LEU A 168 -10.84 -6.24 -10.05
N ASP A 169 -11.62 -7.30 -10.14
CA ASP A 169 -13.07 -7.17 -10.05
C ASP A 169 -13.54 -6.85 -8.62
N SER A 170 -14.80 -6.46 -8.47
CA SER A 170 -15.35 -6.00 -7.19
C SER A 170 -15.28 -7.05 -6.08
N GLY A 171 -15.37 -8.34 -6.40
CA GLY A 171 -15.31 -9.42 -5.41
C GLY A 171 -13.90 -9.60 -4.85
N HIS A 172 -12.89 -9.60 -5.71
CA HIS A 172 -11.50 -9.72 -5.33
C HIS A 172 -10.96 -8.42 -4.68
N SER A 173 -11.48 -7.26 -5.10
CA SER A 173 -11.18 -5.97 -4.45
C SER A 173 -11.56 -5.99 -2.98
N GLU A 174 -12.78 -6.43 -2.66
CA GLU A 174 -13.25 -6.52 -1.27
C GLU A 174 -12.40 -7.50 -0.42
N GLU A 175 -11.99 -8.64 -0.99
CA GLU A 175 -11.11 -9.59 -0.30
C GLU A 175 -9.76 -8.97 0.06
N VAL A 176 -9.15 -8.19 -0.85
CA VAL A 176 -7.90 -7.49 -0.60
C VAL A 176 -8.08 -6.42 0.50
N MET A 177 -9.17 -5.67 0.45
CA MET A 177 -9.48 -4.66 1.47
C MET A 177 -9.74 -5.28 2.85
N GLU A 178 -10.38 -6.44 2.91
CA GLU A 178 -10.55 -7.20 4.16
C GLU A 178 -9.20 -7.60 4.75
N VAL A 179 -8.29 -8.14 3.94
CA VAL A 179 -6.93 -8.49 4.39
C VAL A 179 -6.19 -7.25 4.89
N LEU A 180 -6.33 -6.08 4.26
CA LEU A 180 -5.70 -4.84 4.75
C LEU A 180 -6.26 -4.42 6.12
N ARG A 181 -7.56 -4.56 6.35
CA ARG A 181 -8.17 -4.31 7.67
C ARG A 181 -7.66 -5.30 8.74
N GLU A 182 -7.50 -6.59 8.36
CA GLU A 182 -6.91 -7.61 9.24
C GLU A 182 -5.44 -7.28 9.55
N VAL A 183 -4.64 -6.88 8.57
CA VAL A 183 -3.24 -6.44 8.75
C VAL A 183 -3.14 -5.31 9.79
N ARG A 184 -3.97 -4.30 9.65
CA ARG A 184 -3.99 -3.19 10.61
C ARG A 184 -4.31 -3.67 12.03
N ARG A 185 -5.32 -4.51 12.17
CA ARG A 185 -5.79 -5.00 13.48
C ARG A 185 -4.75 -5.91 14.14
N GLU A 186 -4.21 -6.89 13.40
CA GLU A 186 -3.34 -7.93 13.95
C GLU A 186 -1.89 -7.44 14.14
N PHE A 187 -1.37 -6.65 13.19
CA PHE A 187 0.03 -6.20 13.23
C PHE A 187 0.20 -4.75 13.66
N ARG A 188 -0.90 -4.03 13.90
CA ARG A 188 -0.91 -2.59 14.25
C ARG A 188 -0.10 -1.75 13.25
N THR A 189 -0.13 -2.15 11.99
CA THR A 189 0.59 -1.50 10.88
C THR A 189 -0.13 -0.22 10.49
N THR A 190 0.62 0.87 10.32
CA THR A 190 0.12 2.11 9.70
C THR A 190 -0.01 1.89 8.19
N ILE A 191 -1.18 2.17 7.62
CA ILE A 191 -1.46 1.90 6.21
C ILE A 191 -1.73 3.21 5.47
N VAL A 192 -1.02 3.41 4.36
CA VAL A 192 -1.30 4.50 3.41
C VAL A 192 -1.81 3.88 2.11
N LEU A 193 -3.09 4.07 1.85
CA LEU A 193 -3.80 3.53 0.70
C LEU A 193 -3.98 4.61 -0.36
N VAL A 194 -3.35 4.48 -1.51
CA VAL A 194 -3.66 5.27 -2.70
C VAL A 194 -4.74 4.54 -3.49
N SER A 195 -5.83 5.22 -3.79
CA SER A 195 -6.91 4.68 -4.62
C SER A 195 -7.65 5.81 -5.34
N HIS A 196 -8.19 5.52 -6.50
CA HIS A 196 -9.20 6.33 -7.17
C HIS A 196 -10.62 5.81 -6.87
N GLU A 197 -10.75 4.65 -6.24
CA GLU A 197 -12.02 4.05 -5.82
C GLU A 197 -12.44 4.59 -4.44
N LEU A 198 -13.35 5.54 -4.41
CA LEU A 198 -13.82 6.18 -3.17
C LEU A 198 -14.48 5.19 -2.20
N GLU A 199 -15.17 4.17 -2.72
CA GLU A 199 -15.81 3.13 -1.90
C GLU A 199 -14.79 2.28 -1.14
N ALA A 200 -13.65 1.95 -1.75
CA ALA A 200 -12.57 1.23 -1.07
C ALA A 200 -12.00 2.04 0.10
N VAL A 201 -11.79 3.34 -0.10
CA VAL A 201 -11.34 4.26 0.96
C VAL A 201 -12.40 4.41 2.05
N LYS A 202 -13.68 4.62 1.67
CA LYS A 202 -14.80 4.78 2.61
C LYS A 202 -15.03 3.55 3.48
N SER A 203 -14.80 2.35 2.92
CA SER A 203 -15.04 1.09 3.64
C SER A 203 -13.93 0.73 4.64
N SER A 204 -12.76 1.36 4.57
CA SER A 204 -11.58 0.83 5.27
C SER A 204 -10.71 1.87 5.97
N CYS A 205 -10.72 3.12 5.51
CA CYS A 205 -9.84 4.16 6.06
C CYS A 205 -10.50 4.94 7.19
N ASP A 206 -9.68 5.46 8.11
CA ASP A 206 -10.15 6.37 9.18
C ASP A 206 -10.34 7.79 8.63
N ARG A 207 -9.58 8.12 7.59
CA ARG A 207 -9.54 9.45 7.02
C ARG A 207 -9.12 9.38 5.55
N ALA A 208 -9.63 10.32 4.76
CA ALA A 208 -9.21 10.53 3.37
C ALA A 208 -8.52 11.89 3.22
N VAL A 209 -7.51 11.92 2.36
CA VAL A 209 -6.81 13.13 1.90
C VAL A 209 -6.99 13.22 0.39
N VAL A 210 -7.58 14.30 -0.07
CA VAL A 210 -7.81 14.55 -1.50
C VAL A 210 -6.64 15.34 -2.05
N LEU A 211 -5.98 14.81 -3.08
CA LEU A 211 -4.92 15.46 -3.82
C LEU A 211 -5.45 15.96 -5.17
N GLU A 212 -5.24 17.25 -5.44
CA GLU A 212 -5.51 17.90 -6.73
C GLU A 212 -4.30 18.73 -7.14
N HIS A 213 -3.83 18.56 -8.37
CA HIS A 213 -2.70 19.34 -8.92
C HIS A 213 -1.49 19.44 -7.99
N GLY A 214 -1.15 18.33 -7.32
CA GLY A 214 -0.02 18.26 -6.40
C GLY A 214 -0.24 18.92 -5.04
N ARG A 215 -1.45 19.36 -4.70
CA ARG A 215 -1.79 19.99 -3.43
C ARG A 215 -2.85 19.19 -2.68
N ILE A 216 -2.91 19.35 -1.37
CA ILE A 216 -4.01 18.82 -0.57
C ILE A 216 -5.20 19.78 -0.70
N ALA A 217 -6.25 19.32 -1.41
CA ALA A 217 -7.48 20.07 -1.60
C ALA A 217 -8.45 19.90 -0.42
N ALA A 218 -8.51 18.69 0.18
CA ALA A 218 -9.38 18.42 1.31
C ALA A 218 -8.82 17.32 2.23
N ARG A 219 -9.28 17.33 3.48
CA ARG A 219 -9.10 16.26 4.47
C ARG A 219 -10.46 15.96 5.08
N THR A 220 -10.84 14.69 5.08
CA THR A 220 -12.16 14.26 5.56
C THR A 220 -12.00 13.04 6.47
N ALA A 221 -12.58 13.10 7.67
CA ALA A 221 -12.74 11.90 8.47
C ALA A 221 -13.68 10.93 7.74
N VAL A 222 -13.35 9.65 7.79
CA VAL A 222 -14.16 8.58 7.20
C VAL A 222 -14.68 7.71 8.33
N THR A 223 -15.97 7.45 8.33
CA THR A 223 -16.57 6.46 9.22
C THR A 223 -16.84 5.21 8.39
N PRO A 224 -16.03 4.15 8.53
CA PRO A 224 -16.29 2.92 7.82
C PRO A 224 -17.68 2.38 8.17
N PRO A 225 -18.44 1.86 7.21
CA PRO A 225 -19.69 1.19 7.50
C PRO A 225 -19.42 -0.02 8.40
N PRO A 226 -20.41 -0.46 9.22
CA PRO A 226 -20.25 -1.66 10.01
C PRO A 226 -19.94 -2.86 9.08
N PRO A 227 -19.16 -3.85 9.58
CA PRO A 227 -18.83 -5.03 8.80
C PRO A 227 -20.12 -5.65 8.24
N ARG A 228 -20.20 -5.79 6.92
CA ARG A 228 -21.33 -6.48 6.30
C ARG A 228 -21.18 -7.97 6.62
N GLU A 229 -22.15 -8.55 7.30
CA GLU A 229 -22.24 -10.01 7.43
C GLU A 229 -22.35 -10.61 6.01
N ARG A 230 -21.39 -11.43 5.65
CA ARG A 230 -21.37 -12.13 4.36
C ARG A 230 -22.37 -13.29 4.39
N THR A 231 -23.66 -13.00 4.31
CA THR A 231 -24.71 -14.00 4.14
C THR A 231 -25.04 -14.12 2.65
N GLY A 232 -24.58 -15.19 2.01
CA GLY A 232 -25.03 -15.57 0.66
C GLY A 232 -23.93 -15.61 -0.43
N SER A 233 -24.26 -16.28 -1.54
CA SER A 233 -23.40 -16.39 -2.72
C SER A 233 -23.29 -15.05 -3.47
N TYR A 234 -22.27 -14.91 -4.35
CA TYR A 234 -22.11 -13.75 -5.24
C TYR A 234 -23.41 -13.47 -6.03
N ALA A 235 -24.05 -14.52 -6.54
CA ALA A 235 -25.30 -14.39 -7.32
C ALA A 235 -26.43 -13.72 -6.51
N ARG A 236 -26.59 -14.08 -5.22
CA ARG A 236 -27.58 -13.46 -4.34
C ARG A 236 -27.27 -11.98 -4.08
N ARG A 237 -26.03 -11.64 -3.80
CA ARG A 237 -25.61 -10.25 -3.57
C ARG A 237 -25.76 -9.38 -4.83
N ALA A 238 -25.44 -9.94 -6.01
CA ALA A 238 -25.64 -9.26 -7.27
C ALA A 238 -27.13 -9.00 -7.54
N ALA A 239 -27.99 -9.98 -7.27
CA ALA A 239 -29.43 -9.83 -7.41
C ALA A 239 -29.97 -8.76 -6.45
N GLU A 240 -29.54 -8.74 -5.19
CA GLU A 240 -29.94 -7.72 -4.18
C GLU A 240 -29.44 -6.31 -4.55
N TYR A 241 -28.29 -6.20 -5.22
CA TYR A 241 -27.74 -4.90 -5.64
C TYR A 241 -28.42 -4.34 -6.91
N LEU A 242 -28.90 -5.22 -7.79
CA LEU A 242 -29.50 -4.86 -9.07
C LEU A 242 -31.05 -4.70 -8.99
N ALA A 243 -31.67 -5.08 -7.87
CA ALA A 243 -33.10 -4.91 -7.62
C ALA A 243 -33.43 -3.55 -7.00
#